data_d390b82a04c2fd25b902a349579e51d8
#
_entry.id   d390b82a04c2fd25b902a349579e51d8
#
_cell.length_a   1.000
_cell.length_b   1.000
_cell.length_c   1.000
_cell.angle_alpha   90.00
_cell.angle_beta   90.00
_cell.angle_gamma   90.00
#
_symmetry.space_group_name_H-M   'P 1'
#
loop_
_entity.id
_entity.type
_entity.pdbx_description
1 polymer ?
#
loop_
_entity_poly.entity_id
_entity_poly.type
_entity_poly.pdbx_seq_one_letter_code
_entity_poly.pdbx_strand_id
1 'polypeptide(L)'
;MQLICLIGQKRVGKDTVADIIQSCDSEYRRFALADPIKDIARIMFNFTEEQLYSADKDMLDTQWGIRPRDFFERFGTDIMQFDIYKYIPGLENTVPKREFWVQSLINKIRKLDCQKLIITDVRGLHELEAIKLAFPSARFIKITRGSPIMQGAID
;
A
#
# COMPACT_ATOMS: atom_id res chain seq x y z
N MET A 1 8.81 -11.84 15.06
CA MET A 1 8.63 -11.00 13.86
C MET A 1 8.36 -9.56 14.29
N GLN A 2 9.07 -8.60 13.71
CA GLN A 2 8.87 -7.16 13.92
C GLN A 2 8.17 -6.59 12.69
N LEU A 3 6.95 -6.11 12.87
CA LEU A 3 6.16 -5.51 11.81
C LEU A 3 5.87 -4.04 12.14
N ILE A 4 6.28 -3.14 11.25
CA ILE A 4 6.03 -1.70 11.33
C ILE A 4 5.07 -1.32 10.21
N CYS A 5 3.97 -0.66 10.55
CA CYS A 5 3.01 -0.13 9.60
C CYS A 5 3.04 1.40 9.63
N LEU A 6 3.37 2.02 8.50
CA LEU A 6 3.37 3.47 8.36
C LEU A 6 2.02 3.95 7.86
N ILE A 7 1.37 4.82 8.64
CA ILE A 7 0.04 5.36 8.36
C ILE A 7 0.18 6.85 8.08
N GLY A 8 -0.58 7.35 7.12
CA GLY A 8 -0.63 8.79 6.85
C GLY A 8 -1.15 9.10 5.45
N GLN A 9 -1.44 10.36 5.24
CA GLN A 9 -1.93 10.85 3.96
C GLN A 9 -0.92 10.64 2.83
N LYS A 10 -1.39 10.73 1.59
CA LYS A 10 -0.54 10.69 0.41
C LYS A 10 0.50 11.83 0.49
N ARG A 11 1.75 11.52 0.13
CA ARG A 11 2.88 12.48 0.10
C ARG A 11 3.30 13.07 1.46
N VAL A 12 2.90 12.47 2.56
CA VAL A 12 3.27 12.96 3.91
C VAL A 12 4.72 12.60 4.31
N GLY A 13 5.38 11.71 3.56
CA GLY A 13 6.77 11.29 3.84
C GLY A 13 6.92 9.86 4.36
N LYS A 14 5.91 9.00 4.20
CA LYS A 14 5.99 7.59 4.62
C LYS A 14 7.16 6.84 3.97
N ASP A 15 7.40 7.08 2.68
CA ASP A 15 8.51 6.47 1.96
C ASP A 15 9.86 6.92 2.52
N THR A 16 10.00 8.20 2.82
CA THR A 16 11.22 8.74 3.46
C THR A 16 11.47 8.09 4.83
N VAL A 17 10.43 7.90 5.63
CA VAL A 17 10.55 7.23 6.93
C VAL A 17 10.96 5.76 6.75
N ALA A 18 10.38 5.06 5.77
CA ALA A 18 10.78 3.69 5.45
C ALA A 18 12.25 3.61 5.01
N ASP A 19 12.72 4.54 4.18
CA ASP A 19 14.12 4.62 3.76
C ASP A 19 15.06 4.84 4.94
N ILE A 20 14.68 5.70 5.89
CA ILE A 20 15.45 5.93 7.11
C ILE A 20 15.53 4.65 7.96
N ILE A 21 14.41 3.95 8.17
CA ILE A 21 14.40 2.69 8.93
C ILE A 21 15.33 1.68 8.26
N GLN A 22 15.25 1.52 6.94
CA GLN A 22 16.11 0.58 6.22
C GLN A 22 17.58 1.00 6.21
N SER A 23 17.89 2.29 6.27
CA SER A 23 19.26 2.76 6.41
C SER A 23 19.86 2.48 7.78
N CYS A 24 19.01 2.46 8.82
CA CYS A 24 19.43 2.09 10.17
C CYS A 24 19.53 0.58 10.38
N ASP A 25 18.69 -0.18 9.70
CA ASP A 25 18.64 -1.63 9.77
C ASP A 25 18.20 -2.23 8.43
N SER A 26 19.16 -2.72 7.65
CA SER A 26 18.97 -3.26 6.31
C SER A 26 18.20 -4.59 6.27
N GLU A 27 17.96 -5.23 7.42
CA GLU A 27 17.15 -6.45 7.47
C GLU A 27 15.65 -6.18 7.29
N TYR A 28 15.21 -4.93 7.46
CA TYR A 28 13.83 -4.58 7.19
C TYR A 28 13.49 -4.69 5.70
N ARG A 29 12.52 -5.53 5.38
CA ARG A 29 11.94 -5.65 4.03
C ARG A 29 10.68 -4.81 3.92
N ARG A 30 10.54 -4.13 2.80
CA ARG A 30 9.46 -3.19 2.54
C ARG A 30 8.38 -3.81 1.67
N PHE A 31 7.13 -3.58 2.03
CA PHE A 31 5.93 -4.02 1.31
C PHE A 31 4.91 -2.89 1.24
N ALA A 32 4.10 -2.92 0.18
CA ALA A 32 2.94 -2.07 0.04
C ALA A 32 1.72 -2.89 -0.39
N LEU A 33 0.54 -2.49 0.06
CA LEU A 33 -0.74 -3.11 -0.34
C LEU A 33 -0.98 -2.95 -1.85
N ALA A 34 -0.46 -1.86 -2.44
CA ALA A 34 -0.58 -1.57 -3.86
C ALA A 34 0.43 -2.31 -4.76
N ASP A 35 1.44 -2.99 -4.21
CA ASP A 35 2.46 -3.67 -5.02
C ASP A 35 1.86 -4.70 -5.99
N PRO A 36 0.93 -5.59 -5.59
CA PRO A 36 0.35 -6.55 -6.52
C PRO A 36 -0.42 -5.90 -7.67
N ILE A 37 -1.08 -4.76 -7.43
CA ILE A 37 -1.82 -4.03 -8.48
C ILE A 37 -0.84 -3.51 -9.54
N LYS A 38 0.30 -2.98 -9.13
CA LYS A 38 1.34 -2.49 -10.03
C LYS A 38 2.01 -3.62 -10.80
N ASP A 39 2.26 -4.76 -10.16
CA ASP A 39 2.80 -5.95 -10.81
C ASP A 39 1.83 -6.49 -11.87
N ILE A 40 0.53 -6.54 -11.57
CA ILE A 40 -0.50 -6.92 -12.53
C ILE A 40 -0.55 -5.94 -13.71
N ALA A 41 -0.50 -4.64 -13.46
CA ALA A 41 -0.50 -3.62 -14.50
C ALA A 41 0.75 -3.72 -15.40
N ARG A 42 1.92 -4.01 -14.81
CA ARG A 42 3.15 -4.25 -15.57
C ARG A 42 3.00 -5.44 -16.51
N ILE A 43 2.41 -6.52 -16.04
CA ILE A 43 2.21 -7.74 -16.84
C ILE A 43 1.16 -7.54 -17.93
N MET A 44 0.01 -6.93 -17.58
CA MET A 44 -1.12 -6.77 -18.51
C MET A 44 -0.89 -5.72 -19.58
N PHE A 45 -0.30 -4.58 -19.22
CA PHE A 45 -0.20 -3.41 -20.08
C PHE A 45 1.23 -3.08 -20.52
N ASN A 46 2.23 -3.78 -20.00
CA ASN A 46 3.64 -3.43 -20.19
C ASN A 46 3.97 -1.98 -19.77
N PHE A 47 3.30 -1.46 -18.76
CA PHE A 47 3.60 -0.13 -18.24
C PHE A 47 5.05 -0.05 -17.74
N THR A 48 5.68 1.09 -17.98
CA THR A 48 7.03 1.38 -17.51
C THR A 48 7.07 1.64 -16.02
N GLU A 49 8.25 1.60 -15.42
CA GLU A 49 8.43 1.92 -13.99
C GLU A 49 7.98 3.36 -13.68
N GLU A 50 8.18 4.31 -14.61
CA GLU A 50 7.71 5.68 -14.47
C GLU A 50 6.19 5.75 -14.46
N GLN A 51 5.50 4.98 -15.30
CA GLN A 51 4.05 4.87 -15.32
C GLN A 51 3.49 4.19 -14.07
N LEU A 52 4.25 3.30 -13.43
CA LEU A 52 3.82 2.60 -12.21
C LEU A 52 4.06 3.42 -10.95
N TYR A 53 5.19 4.15 -10.85
CA TYR A 53 5.67 4.73 -9.60
C TYR A 53 5.83 6.25 -9.61
N SER A 54 5.84 6.91 -10.77
CA SER A 54 6.07 8.35 -10.88
C SER A 54 4.81 9.14 -11.30
N ALA A 55 5.00 10.40 -11.65
CA ALA A 55 3.94 11.28 -12.15
C ALA A 55 3.33 10.81 -13.49
N ASP A 56 4.04 10.00 -14.26
CA ASP A 56 3.57 9.48 -15.56
C ASP A 56 2.34 8.56 -15.42
N LYS A 57 2.06 8.07 -14.21
CA LYS A 57 0.81 7.35 -13.93
C LYS A 57 -0.46 8.19 -14.17
N ASP A 58 -0.34 9.50 -14.18
CA ASP A 58 -1.45 10.42 -14.43
C ASP A 58 -1.57 10.82 -15.92
N MET A 59 -0.64 10.38 -16.76
CA MET A 59 -0.62 10.66 -18.18
C MET A 59 -1.32 9.55 -18.98
N LEU A 60 -2.00 9.95 -20.05
CA LEU A 60 -2.64 9.00 -20.96
C LEU A 60 -1.57 8.15 -21.66
N ASP A 61 -1.69 6.85 -21.54
CA ASP A 61 -0.97 5.91 -22.39
C ASP A 61 -1.67 5.83 -23.74
N THR A 62 -0.98 6.20 -24.81
CA THR A 62 -1.57 6.29 -26.14
C THR A 62 -1.82 4.92 -26.78
N GLN A 63 -1.09 3.89 -26.38
CA GLN A 63 -1.29 2.54 -26.88
C GLN A 63 -2.58 1.93 -26.33
N TRP A 64 -2.85 2.13 -25.05
CA TRP A 64 -4.00 1.55 -24.37
C TRP A 64 -5.19 2.50 -24.24
N GLY A 65 -4.98 3.81 -24.42
CA GLY A 65 -6.02 4.82 -24.29
C GLY A 65 -6.51 5.03 -22.86
N ILE A 66 -5.72 4.66 -21.86
CA ILE A 66 -6.03 4.81 -20.43
C ILE A 66 -4.87 5.45 -19.70
N ARG A 67 -5.16 6.06 -18.55
CA ARG A 67 -4.11 6.46 -17.60
C ARG A 67 -3.83 5.30 -16.65
N PRO A 68 -2.57 4.99 -16.35
CA PRO A 68 -2.24 3.94 -15.38
C PRO A 68 -2.97 4.10 -14.04
N ARG A 69 -3.12 5.33 -13.56
CA ARG A 69 -3.88 5.64 -12.32
C ARG A 69 -5.32 5.14 -12.38
N ASP A 70 -6.01 5.29 -13.50
CA ASP A 70 -7.41 4.85 -13.63
C ASP A 70 -7.52 3.34 -13.46
N PHE A 71 -6.55 2.59 -14.00
CA PHE A 71 -6.48 1.14 -13.77
C PHE A 71 -6.23 0.83 -12.29
N PHE A 72 -5.28 1.51 -11.64
CA PHE A 72 -4.99 1.24 -10.23
C PHE A 72 -6.22 1.47 -9.33
N GLU A 73 -6.95 2.54 -9.57
CA GLU A 73 -8.13 2.89 -8.78
C GLU A 73 -9.30 1.96 -9.07
N ARG A 74 -9.62 1.73 -10.34
CA ARG A 74 -10.78 0.92 -10.73
C ARG A 74 -10.55 -0.56 -10.47
N PHE A 75 -9.44 -1.08 -10.90
CA PHE A 75 -9.10 -2.49 -10.64
C PHE A 75 -8.86 -2.73 -9.16
N GLY A 76 -8.08 -1.87 -8.51
CA GLY A 76 -7.72 -2.03 -7.10
C GLY A 76 -8.88 -1.86 -6.14
N THR A 77 -9.86 -1.03 -6.45
CA THR A 77 -11.00 -0.77 -5.57
C THR A 77 -12.28 -1.39 -6.11
N ASP A 78 -12.80 -0.88 -7.23
CA ASP A 78 -14.15 -1.25 -7.70
C ASP A 78 -14.23 -2.75 -8.00
N ILE A 79 -13.25 -3.30 -8.69
CA ILE A 79 -13.25 -4.71 -9.09
C ILE A 79 -12.82 -5.58 -7.90
N MET A 80 -11.61 -5.43 -7.40
CA MET A 80 -11.03 -6.39 -6.45
C MET A 80 -11.55 -6.27 -5.02
N GLN A 81 -12.04 -5.12 -4.60
CA GLN A 81 -12.60 -4.98 -3.25
C GLN A 81 -14.13 -5.13 -3.19
N PHE A 82 -14.81 -5.11 -4.34
CA PHE A 82 -16.27 -5.22 -4.39
C PHE A 82 -16.77 -6.18 -5.45
N ASP A 83 -16.50 -5.94 -6.74
CA ASP A 83 -17.16 -6.67 -7.84
C ASP A 83 -16.67 -8.11 -7.99
N ILE A 84 -15.44 -8.41 -7.60
CA ILE A 84 -14.83 -9.75 -7.70
C ILE A 84 -15.71 -10.85 -7.06
N TYR A 85 -16.43 -10.51 -6.01
CA TYR A 85 -17.31 -11.43 -5.29
C TYR A 85 -18.52 -11.89 -6.11
N LYS A 86 -18.88 -11.14 -7.16
CA LYS A 86 -19.92 -11.54 -8.11
C LYS A 86 -19.45 -12.64 -9.07
N TYR A 87 -18.14 -12.71 -9.30
CA TYR A 87 -17.55 -13.61 -10.30
C TYR A 87 -16.83 -14.81 -9.72
N ILE A 88 -16.42 -14.76 -8.46
CA ILE A 88 -15.77 -15.86 -7.74
C ILE A 88 -16.61 -16.23 -6.52
N PRO A 89 -17.60 -17.14 -6.69
CA PRO A 89 -18.45 -17.58 -5.57
C PRO A 89 -17.63 -18.22 -4.46
N GLY A 90 -17.94 -17.87 -3.22
CA GLY A 90 -17.28 -18.42 -2.04
C GLY A 90 -16.09 -17.62 -1.54
N LEU A 91 -15.57 -16.66 -2.33
CA LEU A 91 -14.48 -15.80 -1.89
C LEU A 91 -14.86 -14.98 -0.65
N GLU A 92 -16.10 -14.52 -0.56
CA GLU A 92 -16.64 -13.78 0.57
C GLU A 92 -16.61 -14.54 1.90
N ASN A 93 -16.53 -15.86 1.87
CA ASN A 93 -16.48 -16.68 3.08
C ASN A 93 -15.14 -16.56 3.81
N THR A 94 -14.08 -16.20 3.09
CA THR A 94 -12.71 -16.12 3.63
C THR A 94 -12.11 -14.73 3.57
N VAL A 95 -12.59 -13.90 2.65
CA VAL A 95 -12.08 -12.54 2.43
C VAL A 95 -13.26 -11.57 2.48
N PRO A 96 -13.42 -10.79 3.57
CA PRO A 96 -14.43 -9.75 3.64
C PRO A 96 -14.27 -8.70 2.53
N LYS A 97 -15.38 -8.10 2.11
CA LYS A 97 -15.35 -6.96 1.18
C LYS A 97 -14.42 -5.87 1.73
N ARG A 98 -13.69 -5.17 0.84
CA ARG A 98 -12.68 -4.16 1.11
C ARG A 98 -11.36 -4.69 1.69
N GLU A 99 -11.25 -5.97 1.99
CA GLU A 99 -10.06 -6.53 2.63
C GLU A 99 -9.17 -7.36 1.69
N PHE A 100 -9.50 -7.46 0.40
CA PHE A 100 -8.77 -8.34 -0.52
C PHE A 100 -7.26 -8.11 -0.47
N TRP A 101 -6.80 -6.88 -0.61
CA TRP A 101 -5.37 -6.59 -0.67
C TRP A 101 -4.66 -6.77 0.67
N VAL A 102 -5.31 -6.40 1.76
CA VAL A 102 -4.72 -6.60 3.09
C VAL A 102 -4.66 -8.08 3.45
N GLN A 103 -5.67 -8.87 3.13
CA GLN A 103 -5.65 -10.31 3.34
C GLN A 103 -4.61 -11.01 2.45
N SER A 104 -4.47 -10.57 1.20
CA SER A 104 -3.41 -11.03 0.30
C SER A 104 -2.02 -10.77 0.88
N LEU A 105 -1.78 -9.57 1.42
CA LEU A 105 -0.51 -9.23 2.07
C LEU A 105 -0.28 -10.03 3.35
N ILE A 106 -1.29 -10.19 4.20
CA ILE A 106 -1.20 -11.01 5.42
C ILE A 106 -0.80 -12.45 5.08
N ASN A 107 -1.44 -13.04 4.08
CA ASN A 107 -1.13 -14.40 3.64
C ASN A 107 0.28 -14.50 3.06
N LYS A 108 0.72 -13.49 2.32
CA LYS A 108 2.09 -13.40 1.82
C LYS A 108 3.10 -13.34 2.97
N ILE A 109 2.88 -12.47 3.95
CA ILE A 109 3.75 -12.31 5.11
C ILE A 109 3.87 -13.62 5.90
N ARG A 110 2.78 -14.34 6.12
CA ARG A 110 2.78 -15.62 6.83
C ARG A 110 3.62 -16.71 6.14
N LYS A 111 3.79 -16.60 4.83
CA LYS A 111 4.59 -17.54 4.02
C LYS A 111 6.05 -17.12 3.85
N LEU A 112 6.39 -15.90 4.24
CA LEU A 112 7.75 -15.39 4.12
C LEU A 112 8.58 -15.78 5.35
N ASP A 113 9.79 -16.24 5.08
CA ASP A 113 10.84 -16.31 6.11
C ASP A 113 11.48 -14.91 6.23
N CYS A 114 10.80 -14.02 6.94
CA CYS A 114 11.26 -12.66 7.15
C CYS A 114 10.85 -12.18 8.54
N GLN A 115 11.83 -11.69 9.30
CA GLN A 115 11.62 -11.31 10.69
C GLN A 115 11.38 -9.81 10.89
N LYS A 116 11.71 -8.97 9.88
CA LYS A 116 11.59 -7.52 9.97
C LYS A 116 10.92 -6.96 8.73
N LEU A 117 9.74 -6.38 8.89
CA LEU A 117 8.90 -5.89 7.79
C LEU A 117 8.38 -4.48 8.03
N ILE A 118 8.27 -3.71 6.95
CA ILE A 118 7.63 -2.40 6.93
C ILE A 118 6.50 -2.43 5.89
N ILE A 119 5.29 -2.05 6.27
CA ILE A 119 4.19 -1.78 5.34
C ILE A 119 4.02 -0.27 5.24
N THR A 120 4.07 0.28 4.02
CA THR A 120 4.22 1.72 3.80
C THR A 120 2.94 2.45 3.41
N ASP A 121 1.86 1.76 3.09
CA ASP A 121 0.67 2.37 2.49
C ASP A 121 -0.66 2.00 3.16
N VAL A 122 -0.64 1.68 4.45
CA VAL A 122 -1.86 1.49 5.23
C VAL A 122 -2.62 2.81 5.31
N ARG A 123 -3.88 2.83 4.85
CA ARG A 123 -4.69 4.04 4.74
C ARG A 123 -6.06 3.90 5.39
N GLY A 124 -6.67 2.72 5.28
CA GLY A 124 -8.01 2.44 5.76
C GLY A 124 -8.02 1.85 7.16
N LEU A 125 -9.08 2.15 7.93
CA LEU A 125 -9.27 1.55 9.25
C LEU A 125 -9.41 0.04 9.15
N HIS A 126 -10.12 -0.46 8.13
CA HIS A 126 -10.28 -1.90 7.88
C HIS A 126 -8.94 -2.60 7.63
N GLU A 127 -7.99 -1.96 6.94
CA GLU A 127 -6.64 -2.49 6.72
C GLU A 127 -5.86 -2.58 8.03
N LEU A 128 -5.92 -1.52 8.83
CA LEU A 128 -5.29 -1.46 10.15
C LEU A 128 -5.83 -2.54 11.08
N GLU A 129 -7.14 -2.68 11.15
CA GLU A 129 -7.80 -3.69 12.00
C GLU A 129 -7.46 -5.11 11.58
N ALA A 130 -7.46 -5.40 10.27
CA ALA A 130 -7.08 -6.70 9.74
C ALA A 130 -5.62 -7.05 10.07
N ILE A 131 -4.69 -6.10 9.90
CA ILE A 131 -3.28 -6.29 10.25
C ILE A 131 -3.11 -6.50 11.75
N LYS A 132 -3.77 -5.71 12.57
CA LYS A 132 -3.70 -5.81 14.04
C LYS A 132 -4.24 -7.14 14.56
N LEU A 133 -5.30 -7.64 13.94
CA LEU A 133 -5.86 -8.94 14.28
C LEU A 133 -4.91 -10.08 13.89
N ALA A 134 -4.31 -10.00 12.70
CA ALA A 134 -3.38 -11.02 12.20
C ALA A 134 -2.03 -11.01 12.92
N PHE A 135 -1.56 -9.83 13.31
CA PHE A 135 -0.26 -9.59 13.92
C PHE A 135 -0.39 -8.65 15.13
N PRO A 136 -0.80 -9.15 16.32
CA PRO A 136 -1.07 -8.31 17.49
C PRO A 136 0.14 -7.49 17.97
N SER A 137 1.36 -7.92 17.66
CA SER A 137 2.60 -7.21 17.99
C SER A 137 3.01 -6.15 16.97
N ALA A 138 2.24 -5.95 15.88
CA ALA A 138 2.52 -4.94 14.89
C ALA A 138 2.51 -3.52 15.49
N ARG A 139 3.47 -2.70 15.09
CA ARG A 139 3.58 -1.29 15.51
C ARG A 139 3.04 -0.39 14.40
N PHE A 140 2.13 0.50 14.77
CA PHE A 140 1.52 1.45 13.85
C PHE A 140 2.08 2.85 14.13
N ILE A 141 2.72 3.46 13.14
CA ILE A 141 3.34 4.77 13.23
C ILE A 141 2.60 5.72 12.29
N LYS A 142 1.94 6.72 12.86
CA LYS A 142 1.28 7.77 12.09
C LYS A 142 2.29 8.86 11.72
N ILE A 143 2.45 9.08 10.42
CA ILE A 143 3.29 10.14 9.88
C ILE A 143 2.41 11.35 9.58
N THR A 144 2.79 12.49 10.14
CA THR A 144 2.14 13.78 9.90
C THR A 144 3.21 14.82 9.53
N ARG A 145 2.87 15.74 8.64
CA ARG A 145 3.67 16.95 8.47
C ARG A 145 3.21 17.93 9.53
N GLY A 146 4.14 18.40 10.35
CA GLY A 146 3.90 19.56 11.21
C GLY A 146 3.56 20.78 10.35
N SER A 147 2.64 21.63 10.81
CA SER A 147 2.54 22.97 10.27
C SER A 147 3.92 23.63 10.38
N PRO A 148 4.36 24.46 9.39
CA PRO A 148 5.56 25.25 9.58
C PRO A 148 5.43 25.96 10.93
N ILE A 149 6.42 25.78 11.82
CA ILE A 149 6.49 26.59 13.02
C ILE A 149 6.63 28.01 12.48
N MET A 150 5.56 28.81 12.58
CA MET A 150 5.73 30.25 12.48
C MET A 150 6.71 30.58 13.58
N GLN A 151 7.95 30.87 13.23
CA GLN A 151 8.83 31.59 14.12
C GLN A 151 8.09 32.88 14.41
N GLY A 152 7.40 32.91 15.54
CA GLY A 152 6.85 34.13 16.08
C GLY A 152 8.02 35.09 16.21
N ALA A 153 7.92 36.24 15.57
CA ALA A 153 8.80 37.34 15.83
C ALA A 153 8.85 37.49 17.35
N ILE A 154 10.01 37.31 17.93
CA ILE A 154 10.29 37.73 19.30
C ILE A 154 10.45 39.24 19.16
N ASP A 155 9.42 39.97 19.56
CA ASP A 155 9.52 41.39 19.83
C ASP A 155 10.41 41.65 21.06
#